data_60db64e3be36ca018122fb994e02ea40
#
_entry.id   60db64e3be36ca018122fb994e02ea40
#
_cell.length_a   1.000
_cell.length_b   1.000
_cell.length_c   1.000
_cell.angle_alpha   90.00
_cell.angle_beta   90.00
_cell.angle_gamma   90.00
#
_symmetry.space_group_name_H-M   'P 1'
#
loop_
_entity.id
_entity.type
_entity.pdbx_description
1 polymer ?
#
loop_
_entity_poly.entity_id
_entity_poly.type
_entity_poly.pdbx_seq_one_letter_code
_entity_poly.pdbx_strand_id
1 'polypeptide(L)'
;MVFETTIMKRKTTKLLQLIKKKVISISPNAQILLFGSRARGTENNESDWDLLVLLDKDKIEDSDFDEISYPIVELGWKMGEQFSPKLYTVKEWMKRSFTPFYKNIEKEGILL
;
A
#
# COMPACT_ATOMS: atom_id res chain seq x y z
N MET A 1 -9.60 -12.51 5.09
CA MET A 1 -8.32 -12.21 4.40
C MET A 1 -8.28 -12.94 3.07
N VAL A 2 -7.83 -12.26 2.04
CA VAL A 2 -7.71 -12.84 0.71
C VAL A 2 -6.35 -13.53 0.57
N PHE A 3 -6.32 -14.64 -0.17
CA PHE A 3 -5.08 -15.36 -0.43
C PHE A 3 -4.37 -14.73 -1.63
N GLU A 4 -3.39 -13.87 -1.37
CA GLU A 4 -2.68 -13.10 -2.40
C GLU A 4 -2.07 -14.01 -3.47
N THR A 5 -1.52 -15.14 -3.06
CA THR A 5 -0.83 -16.04 -3.97
C THR A 5 -1.75 -16.71 -4.99
N THR A 6 -3.06 -16.73 -4.74
CA THR A 6 -4.03 -17.34 -5.66
C THR A 6 -4.53 -16.35 -6.71
N ILE A 7 -4.43 -15.05 -6.46
CA ILE A 7 -4.97 -14.03 -7.36
C ILE A 7 -3.89 -13.15 -8.00
N MET A 8 -2.65 -13.17 -7.47
CA MET A 8 -1.56 -12.36 -7.98
C MET A 8 -0.57 -13.21 -8.74
N LYS A 9 -0.07 -12.66 -9.87
CA LYS A 9 1.00 -13.29 -10.63
C LYS A 9 2.28 -13.26 -9.81
N ARG A 10 3.16 -14.24 -10.04
CA ARG A 10 4.44 -14.38 -9.34
C ARG A 10 5.30 -13.10 -9.39
N LYS A 11 5.38 -12.46 -10.56
CA LYS A 11 6.11 -11.21 -10.74
C LYS A 11 5.56 -10.10 -9.83
N THR A 12 4.24 -10.00 -9.76
CA THR A 12 3.53 -9.02 -8.94
C THR A 12 3.81 -9.24 -7.45
N THR A 13 3.77 -10.50 -7.02
CA THR A 13 4.05 -10.84 -5.62
C THR A 13 5.47 -10.42 -5.24
N LYS A 14 6.44 -10.65 -6.12
CA LYS A 14 7.82 -10.22 -5.88
C LYS A 14 7.94 -8.71 -5.75
N LEU A 15 7.25 -7.97 -6.61
CA LEU A 15 7.27 -6.51 -6.58
C LEU A 15 6.70 -5.98 -5.26
N LEU A 16 5.58 -6.52 -4.82
CA LEU A 16 4.97 -6.13 -3.55
C LEU A 16 5.87 -6.48 -2.36
N GLN A 17 6.58 -7.59 -2.43
CA GLN A 17 7.54 -7.96 -1.38
C GLN A 17 8.71 -6.97 -1.33
N LEU A 18 9.20 -6.51 -2.46
CA LEU A 18 10.25 -5.50 -2.52
C LEU A 18 9.80 -4.19 -1.90
N ILE A 19 8.57 -3.77 -2.19
CA ILE A 19 7.98 -2.56 -1.61
C ILE A 19 7.87 -2.69 -0.09
N LYS A 20 7.35 -3.80 0.38
CA LYS A 20 7.23 -4.07 1.81
C LYS A 20 8.59 -4.00 2.49
N LYS A 21 9.58 -4.67 1.91
CA LYS A 21 10.93 -4.69 2.45
C LYS A 21 11.51 -3.28 2.55
N LYS A 22 11.30 -2.47 1.51
CA LYS A 22 11.78 -1.09 1.49
C LYS A 22 11.14 -0.26 2.60
N VAL A 23 9.82 -0.33 2.74
CA VAL A 23 9.09 0.43 3.75
C VAL A 23 9.49 0.00 5.16
N ILE A 24 9.56 -1.30 5.42
CA ILE A 24 9.92 -1.83 6.74
C ILE A 24 11.37 -1.46 7.10
N SER A 25 12.26 -1.34 6.14
CA SER A 25 13.63 -0.91 6.40
C SER A 25 13.71 0.53 6.92
N ILE A 26 12.73 1.36 6.56
CA ILE A 26 12.65 2.77 6.97
C ILE A 26 11.79 2.91 8.22
N SER A 27 10.67 2.21 8.27
CA SER A 27 9.69 2.26 9.36
C SER A 27 9.28 0.84 9.75
N PRO A 28 10.00 0.21 10.71
CA PRO A 28 9.78 -1.21 11.04
C PRO A 28 8.38 -1.58 11.49
N ASN A 29 7.65 -0.64 12.08
CA ASN A 29 6.29 -0.89 12.58
C ASN A 29 5.20 -0.51 11.58
N ALA A 30 5.57 -0.13 10.37
CA ALA A 30 4.60 0.24 9.34
C ALA A 30 3.78 -0.96 8.90
N GLN A 31 2.52 -0.68 8.55
CA GLN A 31 1.62 -1.65 7.91
C GLN A 31 1.36 -1.19 6.48
N ILE A 32 1.31 -2.12 5.55
CA ILE A 32 1.08 -1.82 4.14
C ILE A 32 -0.08 -2.68 3.65
N LEU A 33 -1.10 -2.02 3.09
CA LEU A 33 -2.25 -2.71 2.53
C LEU A 33 -2.39 -2.37 1.05
N LEU A 34 -2.68 -3.38 0.26
CA LEU A 34 -3.08 -3.20 -1.14
C LEU A 34 -4.60 -3.08 -1.17
N PHE A 35 -5.11 -2.07 -1.89
CA PHE A 35 -6.56 -1.91 -2.04
C PHE A 35 -6.88 -1.53 -3.48
N GLY A 36 -8.15 -1.24 -3.77
CA GLY A 36 -8.57 -0.86 -5.10
C GLY A 36 -8.72 -2.06 -6.04
N SER A 37 -8.72 -1.80 -7.35
CA SER A 37 -8.99 -2.82 -8.36
C SER A 37 -7.99 -3.98 -8.33
N ARG A 38 -6.73 -3.71 -8.03
CA ARG A 38 -5.70 -4.75 -7.94
C ARG A 38 -5.94 -5.71 -6.78
N ALA A 39 -6.52 -5.22 -5.69
CA ALA A 39 -6.88 -6.06 -4.55
C ALA A 39 -8.15 -6.87 -4.84
N ARG A 40 -9.09 -6.29 -5.59
CA ARG A 40 -10.35 -6.96 -5.94
C ARG A 40 -10.24 -7.95 -7.09
N GLY A 41 -9.12 -7.91 -7.84
CA GLY A 41 -8.96 -8.74 -9.03
C GLY A 41 -9.73 -8.23 -10.25
N THR A 42 -10.10 -6.96 -10.26
CA THR A 42 -10.84 -6.32 -11.36
C THR A 42 -9.95 -5.39 -12.19
N GLU A 43 -8.63 -5.48 -12.01
CA GLU A 43 -7.67 -4.62 -12.67
C GLU A 43 -7.55 -4.92 -14.16
N ASN A 44 -7.03 -3.92 -14.88
CA ASN A 44 -6.52 -4.09 -16.24
C ASN A 44 -5.05 -3.67 -16.25
N ASN A 45 -4.39 -3.74 -17.41
CA ASN A 45 -2.96 -3.46 -17.53
C ASN A 45 -2.59 -2.02 -17.14
N GLU A 46 -3.52 -1.10 -17.19
CA GLU A 46 -3.30 0.30 -16.87
C GLU A 46 -3.74 0.69 -15.46
N SER A 47 -4.28 -0.26 -14.70
CA SER A 47 -4.72 0.01 -13.33
C SER A 47 -3.54 0.34 -12.42
N ASP A 48 -3.72 1.38 -11.61
CA ASP A 48 -2.75 1.74 -10.58
C ASP A 48 -2.73 0.71 -9.46
N TRP A 49 -1.60 0.65 -8.77
CA TRP A 49 -1.46 -0.12 -7.54
C TRP A 49 -1.72 0.82 -6.36
N ASP A 50 -2.91 0.70 -5.78
CA ASP A 50 -3.30 1.52 -4.64
C ASP A 50 -2.77 0.92 -3.35
N LEU A 51 -1.88 1.65 -2.68
CA LEU A 51 -1.28 1.20 -1.43
C LEU A 51 -1.64 2.16 -0.30
N LEU A 52 -1.95 1.59 0.85
CA LEU A 52 -2.13 2.33 2.08
C LEU A 52 -0.97 1.97 3.00
N VAL A 53 -0.22 2.98 3.43
CA VAL A 53 0.87 2.79 4.37
C VAL A 53 0.51 3.46 5.68
N LEU A 54 0.45 2.68 6.75
CA LEU A 54 0.12 3.15 8.09
C LEU A 54 1.40 3.21 8.92
N LEU A 55 1.73 4.41 9.39
CA LEU A 55 2.94 4.66 10.16
C LEU A 55 2.63 4.78 11.65
N ASP A 56 3.49 4.19 12.47
CA ASP A 56 3.37 4.26 13.92
C ASP A 56 4.13 5.48 14.43
N LYS A 57 3.51 6.63 14.26
CA LYS A 57 4.05 7.93 14.71
C LYS A 57 2.89 8.92 14.90
N ASP A 58 3.19 10.08 15.50
CA ASP A 58 2.15 11.04 15.86
C ASP A 58 1.53 11.75 14.66
N LYS A 59 2.32 12.08 13.66
CA LYS A 59 1.81 12.77 12.46
C LYS A 59 2.70 12.46 11.26
N ILE A 60 2.10 12.56 10.07
CA ILE A 60 2.84 12.45 8.81
C ILE A 60 3.59 13.76 8.59
N GLU A 61 4.87 13.64 8.23
CA GLU A 61 5.73 14.76 7.94
C GLU A 61 6.17 14.74 6.48
N ASP A 62 6.68 15.86 5.98
CA ASP A 62 7.14 15.94 4.59
C ASP A 62 8.23 14.90 4.28
N SER A 63 9.10 14.64 5.26
CA SER A 63 10.14 13.62 5.11
C SER A 63 9.59 12.21 4.89
N ASP A 64 8.39 11.92 5.39
CA ASP A 64 7.77 10.61 5.18
C ASP A 64 7.42 10.39 3.70
N PHE A 65 6.98 11.44 3.01
CA PHE A 65 6.73 11.35 1.57
C PHE A 65 8.01 11.13 0.80
N ASP A 66 9.08 11.83 1.17
CA ASP A 66 10.38 11.70 0.50
C ASP A 66 11.01 10.33 0.73
N GLU A 67 10.88 9.79 1.93
CA GLU A 67 11.54 8.55 2.31
C GLU A 67 10.72 7.30 2.01
N ILE A 68 9.39 7.40 1.95
CA ILE A 68 8.50 6.26 1.78
C ILE A 68 7.71 6.32 0.47
N SER A 69 6.93 7.38 0.27
CA SER A 69 6.05 7.46 -0.91
C SER A 69 6.85 7.53 -2.21
N TYR A 70 7.80 8.42 -2.27
CA TYR A 70 8.57 8.64 -3.50
C TYR A 70 9.37 7.42 -3.92
N PRO A 71 10.09 6.74 -3.03
CA PRO A 71 10.79 5.49 -3.39
C PRO A 71 9.85 4.39 -3.89
N ILE A 72 8.63 4.30 -3.35
CA ILE A 72 7.63 3.33 -3.83
C ILE A 72 7.26 3.65 -5.28
N VAL A 73 6.98 4.90 -5.57
CA VAL A 73 6.61 5.34 -6.93
C VAL A 73 7.76 5.08 -7.90
N GLU A 74 8.99 5.43 -7.51
CA GLU A 74 10.17 5.21 -8.34
C GLU A 74 10.40 3.73 -8.63
N LEU A 75 10.27 2.89 -7.63
CA LEU A 75 10.44 1.45 -7.80
C LEU A 75 9.42 0.91 -8.79
N GLY A 76 8.18 1.39 -8.69
CA GLY A 76 7.14 1.03 -9.66
C GLY A 76 7.54 1.42 -11.08
N TRP A 77 7.96 2.66 -11.29
CA TRP A 77 8.35 3.13 -12.62
C TRP A 77 9.46 2.30 -13.23
N LYS A 78 10.43 1.88 -12.42
CA LYS A 78 11.52 1.00 -12.90
C LYS A 78 11.01 -0.35 -13.38
N MET A 79 9.88 -0.80 -12.85
CA MET A 79 9.27 -2.08 -13.18
C MET A 79 8.13 -1.95 -14.18
N GLY A 80 7.90 -0.75 -14.71
CA GLY A 80 6.81 -0.51 -15.64
C GLY A 80 5.43 -0.45 -14.99
N GLU A 81 5.38 -0.15 -13.69
CA GLU A 81 4.14 -0.11 -12.93
C GLU A 81 3.90 1.27 -12.32
N GLN A 82 2.63 1.59 -12.05
CA GLN A 82 2.22 2.84 -11.45
C GLN A 82 1.71 2.57 -10.03
N PHE A 83 2.43 3.05 -9.02
CA PHE A 83 2.00 2.93 -7.63
C PHE A 83 1.45 4.25 -7.12
N SER A 84 0.39 4.16 -6.33
CA SER A 84 -0.27 5.31 -5.70
C SER A 84 -0.32 5.08 -4.19
N PRO A 85 0.76 5.42 -3.48
CA PRO A 85 0.79 5.24 -2.02
C PRO A 85 0.07 6.37 -1.30
N LYS A 86 -0.71 6.01 -0.28
CA LYS A 86 -1.33 6.96 0.64
C LYS A 86 -0.74 6.71 2.01
N LEU A 87 -0.33 7.78 2.69
CA LEU A 87 0.24 7.70 4.02
C LEU A 87 -0.73 8.25 5.06
N TYR A 88 -0.90 7.48 6.13
CA TYR A 88 -1.61 7.92 7.33
C TYR A 88 -0.85 7.41 8.54
N THR A 89 -0.98 8.09 9.67
CA THR A 89 -0.61 7.45 10.94
C THR A 89 -1.71 6.48 11.33
N VAL A 90 -1.38 5.51 12.17
CA VAL A 90 -2.38 4.56 12.68
C VAL A 90 -3.52 5.32 13.34
N LYS A 91 -3.20 6.33 14.15
CA LYS A 91 -4.21 7.14 14.85
C LYS A 91 -5.14 7.88 13.89
N GLU A 92 -4.58 8.52 12.87
CA GLU A 92 -5.37 9.23 11.86
C GLU A 92 -6.28 8.27 11.11
N TRP A 93 -5.76 7.10 10.78
CA TRP A 93 -6.54 6.08 10.08
C TRP A 93 -7.72 5.61 10.93
N MET A 94 -7.48 5.32 12.21
CA MET A 94 -8.54 4.87 13.12
C MET A 94 -9.63 5.93 13.31
N LYS A 95 -9.27 7.20 13.29
CA LYS A 95 -10.26 8.29 13.37
C LYS A 95 -11.18 8.36 12.16
N ARG A 96 -10.80 7.71 11.05
CA ARG A 96 -11.60 7.67 9.82
C ARG A 96 -12.49 6.43 9.75
N SER A 97 -12.63 5.67 10.82
CA SER A 97 -13.35 4.40 10.84
C SER A 97 -14.81 4.50 10.43
N PHE A 98 -15.41 5.69 10.52
CA PHE A 98 -16.79 5.92 10.11
C PHE A 98 -16.94 6.15 8.58
N THR A 99 -15.84 6.32 7.86
CA THR A 99 -15.88 6.65 6.43
C THR A 99 -16.08 5.41 5.55
N PRO A 100 -16.71 5.57 4.38
CA PRO A 100 -16.79 4.47 3.41
C PRO A 100 -15.42 3.98 2.96
N PHE A 101 -14.46 4.88 2.81
CA PHE A 101 -13.09 4.54 2.41
C PHE A 101 -12.45 3.56 3.39
N TYR A 102 -12.53 3.87 4.69
CA TYR A 102 -12.02 2.97 5.74
C TYR A 102 -12.70 1.60 5.68
N LYS A 103 -14.03 1.61 5.60
CA LYS A 103 -14.81 0.37 5.59
C LYS A 103 -14.50 -0.50 4.38
N ASN A 104 -14.31 0.12 3.22
CA ASN A 104 -13.96 -0.61 2.01
C ASN A 104 -12.58 -1.25 2.11
N ILE A 105 -11.61 -0.55 2.68
CA ILE A 105 -10.26 -1.12 2.85
C ILE A 105 -10.27 -2.24 3.89
N GLU A 106 -11.01 -2.09 4.98
CA GLU A 106 -11.15 -3.17 5.97
C GLU A 106 -11.73 -4.43 5.34
N LYS A 107 -12.65 -4.27 4.39
CA LYS A 107 -13.33 -5.38 3.72
C LYS A 107 -12.49 -6.00 2.60
N GLU A 108 -11.84 -5.18 1.79
CA GLU A 108 -11.18 -5.61 0.55
C GLU A 108 -9.67 -5.56 0.59
N GLY A 109 -9.08 -4.87 1.54
CA GLY A 109 -7.63 -4.66 1.60
C GLY A 109 -6.87 -5.94 1.87
N ILE A 110 -5.69 -6.05 1.25
CA ILE A 110 -4.79 -7.17 1.42
C ILE A 110 -3.57 -6.67 2.18
N LEU A 111 -3.36 -7.21 3.38
CA LEU A 111 -2.19 -6.88 4.18
C LEU A 111 -0.97 -7.56 3.57
N LEU A 112 0.05 -6.77 3.28
CA LEU A 112 1.30 -7.29 2.72
C LEU A 112 2.26 -7.81 3.79
#